data_44050b98894b6cf6ae3d81593d7d3266
#
_entry.id   44050b98894b6cf6ae3d81593d7d3266
#
_cell.length_a   1.000
_cell.length_b   1.000
_cell.length_c   1.000
_cell.angle_alpha   90.00
_cell.angle_beta   90.00
_cell.angle_gamma   90.00
#
_symmetry.space_group_name_H-M   'P 1'
#
loop_
_entity.id
_entity.type
_entity.pdbx_description
1 polymer ?
#
loop_
_entity_poly.entity_id
_entity_poly.type
_entity_poly.pdbx_seq_one_letter_code
_entity_poly.pdbx_strand_id
1 'polypeptide(L)'
;ERNANSGIVVGIELADLTPYGESANDPLAGVAFQRHWEGRAFVTGGSNYQAPAQRVDDFLANRPSQGSGGVIPSYQPGVCYGNMAGCLPEFVLTAIREALPAFERRIPGFLMGDALLTGVETRTSSPVRLPRDEITLECGNTPGLYPAGEGAGYAGGILSAAIDGIKVAEQVALSINLPRPQHPVVPSESVCDPT
;
A
#
# COMPACT_ATOMS: atom_id res chain seq x y z
N GLU A 1 -9.10 -16.32 -15.98
CA GLU A 1 -8.52 -15.26 -16.80
C GLU A 1 -7.59 -15.81 -17.89
N ARG A 2 -7.30 -15.01 -18.90
CA ARG A 2 -6.47 -15.38 -20.04
C ARG A 2 -5.00 -15.60 -19.67
N ASN A 3 -4.49 -14.79 -18.77
CA ASN A 3 -3.10 -14.80 -18.34
C ASN A 3 -2.99 -15.22 -16.88
N ALA A 4 -1.92 -15.95 -16.55
CA ALA A 4 -1.45 -16.01 -15.17
C ALA A 4 -0.90 -14.65 -14.75
N ASN A 5 -0.99 -14.33 -13.47
CA ASN A 5 -0.40 -13.13 -12.90
C ASN A 5 0.24 -13.41 -11.54
N SER A 6 1.09 -12.50 -11.11
CA SER A 6 1.65 -12.47 -9.77
C SER A 6 1.88 -11.04 -9.32
N GLY A 7 1.67 -10.76 -8.04
CA GLY A 7 2.03 -9.50 -7.43
C GLY A 7 3.53 -9.46 -7.10
N ILE A 8 4.23 -8.41 -7.56
CA ILE A 8 5.60 -8.13 -7.15
C ILE A 8 5.51 -7.03 -6.10
N VAL A 9 5.94 -7.33 -4.89
CA VAL A 9 5.86 -6.42 -3.73
C VAL A 9 7.26 -6.02 -3.30
N VAL A 10 7.47 -4.73 -3.08
CA VAL A 10 8.70 -4.17 -2.51
C VAL A 10 8.36 -3.60 -1.14
N GLY A 11 9.12 -3.97 -0.10
CA GLY A 11 8.98 -3.41 1.24
C GLY A 11 9.34 -1.93 1.25
N ILE A 12 8.55 -1.13 1.95
CA ILE A 12 8.78 0.29 2.17
C ILE A 12 9.18 0.49 3.63
N GLU A 13 10.27 1.18 3.86
CA GLU A 13 10.76 1.51 5.20
C GLU A 13 10.41 2.95 5.58
N LEU A 14 10.45 3.27 6.87
CA LEU A 14 10.15 4.63 7.34
C LEU A 14 11.06 5.70 6.71
N ALA A 15 12.31 5.36 6.43
CA ALA A 15 13.25 6.25 5.76
C ALA A 15 12.79 6.66 4.36
N ASP A 16 12.11 5.77 3.63
CA ASP A 16 11.59 6.03 2.29
C ASP A 16 10.44 7.04 2.31
N LEU A 17 9.77 7.18 3.44
CA LEU A 17 8.63 8.08 3.62
C LEU A 17 9.03 9.50 3.99
N THR A 18 10.25 9.70 4.49
CA THR A 18 10.75 11.01 4.96
C THR A 18 10.53 12.16 3.96
N PRO A 19 10.75 11.98 2.64
CA PRO A 19 10.54 13.07 1.67
C PRO A 19 9.07 13.49 1.48
N TYR A 20 8.13 12.72 2.01
CA TYR A 20 6.67 12.91 1.81
C TYR A 20 5.96 13.43 3.04
N GLY A 21 6.63 13.47 4.19
CA GLY A 21 6.09 13.98 5.44
C GLY A 21 6.32 15.49 5.61
N GLU A 22 5.44 16.15 6.36
CA GLU A 22 5.62 17.55 6.77
C GLU A 22 6.69 17.69 7.88
N SER A 23 6.99 16.60 8.57
CA SER A 23 8.02 16.50 9.61
C SER A 23 8.65 15.10 9.61
N ALA A 24 9.78 14.95 10.32
CA ALA A 24 10.50 13.67 10.42
C ALA A 24 9.66 12.52 11.02
N ASN A 25 8.61 12.84 11.79
CA ASN A 25 7.73 11.87 12.44
C ASN A 25 6.27 12.03 12.00
N ASP A 26 6.03 12.52 10.78
CA ASP A 26 4.68 12.68 10.27
C ASP A 26 4.00 11.30 10.10
N PRO A 27 2.92 11.01 10.87
CA PRO A 27 2.23 9.74 10.78
C PRO A 27 1.48 9.55 9.44
N LEU A 28 1.31 10.62 8.66
CA LEU A 28 0.62 10.59 7.38
C LEU A 28 1.57 10.57 6.18
N ALA A 29 2.89 10.56 6.39
CA ALA A 29 3.88 10.51 5.31
C ALA A 29 3.65 9.32 4.36
N GLY A 30 3.26 8.16 4.89
CA GLY A 30 2.93 6.99 4.08
C GLY A 30 1.70 7.18 3.19
N VAL A 31 0.71 7.93 3.64
CA VAL A 31 -0.47 8.31 2.84
C VAL A 31 -0.05 9.26 1.70
N ALA A 32 0.79 10.23 2.02
CA ALA A 32 1.31 11.18 1.02
C ALA A 32 2.17 10.46 -0.04
N PHE A 33 3.01 9.51 0.40
CA PHE A 33 3.78 8.64 -0.50
C PHE A 33 2.88 7.88 -1.48
N GLN A 34 1.86 7.19 -0.98
CA GLN A 34 0.91 6.46 -1.83
C GLN A 34 0.22 7.38 -2.84
N ARG A 35 -0.33 8.50 -2.38
CA ARG A 35 -1.00 9.48 -3.25
C ARG A 35 -0.09 10.04 -4.32
N HIS A 36 1.17 10.32 -3.98
CA HIS A 36 2.15 10.81 -4.94
C HIS A 36 2.33 9.82 -6.09
N TRP A 37 2.60 8.55 -5.78
CA TRP A 37 2.88 7.55 -6.82
C TRP A 37 1.63 7.11 -7.57
N GLU A 38 0.47 7.09 -6.94
CA GLU A 38 -0.84 6.91 -7.61
C GLU A 38 -1.09 8.04 -8.63
N GLY A 39 -0.85 9.29 -8.24
CA GLY A 39 -0.96 10.43 -9.15
C GLY A 39 0.02 10.35 -10.32
N ARG A 40 1.26 9.95 -10.04
CA ARG A 40 2.28 9.71 -11.09
C ARG A 40 1.85 8.59 -12.04
N ALA A 41 1.32 7.49 -11.51
CA ALA A 41 0.83 6.37 -12.31
C ALA A 41 -0.38 6.78 -13.18
N PHE A 42 -1.30 7.58 -12.66
CA PHE A 42 -2.42 8.10 -13.43
C PHE A 42 -1.95 8.92 -14.64
N VAL A 43 -0.98 9.82 -14.43
CA VAL A 43 -0.41 10.64 -15.53
C VAL A 43 0.35 9.75 -16.52
N THR A 44 1.19 8.82 -16.04
CA THR A 44 1.95 7.89 -16.88
C THR A 44 1.03 6.98 -17.70
N GLY A 45 -0.13 6.60 -17.14
CA GLY A 45 -1.17 5.83 -17.82
C GLY A 45 -2.02 6.63 -18.82
N GLY A 46 -1.72 7.91 -19.05
CA GLY A 46 -2.43 8.75 -20.02
C GLY A 46 -3.60 9.53 -19.47
N SER A 47 -3.73 9.66 -18.16
CA SER A 47 -4.76 10.44 -17.44
C SER A 47 -6.21 10.03 -17.74
N ASN A 48 -6.44 8.75 -18.06
CA ASN A 48 -7.72 8.20 -18.47
C ASN A 48 -8.03 6.84 -17.82
N TYR A 49 -7.39 6.52 -16.68
CA TYR A 49 -7.48 5.25 -15.95
C TYR A 49 -6.92 4.03 -16.69
N GLN A 50 -6.24 4.18 -17.81
CA GLN A 50 -5.38 3.14 -18.32
C GLN A 50 -4.19 2.94 -17.37
N ALA A 51 -3.77 1.68 -17.18
CA ALA A 51 -2.63 1.41 -16.33
C ALA A 51 -1.32 1.58 -17.09
N PRO A 52 -0.28 2.18 -16.49
CA PRO A 52 1.07 2.12 -17.05
C PRO A 52 1.49 0.67 -17.22
N ALA A 53 2.08 0.34 -18.35
CA ALA A 53 2.58 -0.99 -18.62
C ALA A 53 3.91 -0.97 -19.36
N GLN A 54 4.76 -1.94 -19.06
CA GLN A 54 6.07 -2.12 -19.68
C GLN A 54 6.36 -3.62 -19.82
N ARG A 55 6.93 -4.03 -20.94
CA ARG A 55 7.40 -5.40 -21.10
C ARG A 55 8.60 -5.66 -20.22
N VAL A 56 8.74 -6.87 -19.72
CA VAL A 56 9.82 -7.26 -18.81
C VAL A 56 11.20 -7.09 -19.45
N ASP A 57 11.36 -7.46 -20.73
CA ASP A 57 12.63 -7.27 -21.44
C ASP A 57 12.99 -5.78 -21.63
N ASP A 58 12.01 -4.93 -21.90
CA ASP A 58 12.21 -3.49 -22.02
C ASP A 58 12.51 -2.85 -20.66
N PHE A 59 11.85 -3.31 -19.59
CA PHE A 59 12.09 -2.85 -18.24
C PHE A 59 13.51 -3.18 -17.77
N LEU A 60 13.98 -4.41 -18.03
CA LEU A 60 15.36 -4.82 -17.71
C LEU A 60 16.39 -4.06 -18.54
N ALA A 61 16.06 -3.76 -19.78
CA ALA A 61 16.92 -2.96 -20.68
C ALA A 61 16.80 -1.44 -20.43
N ASN A 62 16.00 -1.01 -19.46
CA ASN A 62 15.73 0.39 -19.12
C ASN A 62 15.28 1.24 -20.32
N ARG A 63 14.39 0.70 -21.16
CA ARG A 63 13.83 1.39 -22.32
C ARG A 63 12.30 1.32 -22.32
N PRO A 64 11.58 2.32 -22.84
CA PRO A 64 10.12 2.30 -22.89
C PRO A 64 9.60 1.21 -23.83
N SER A 65 8.49 0.58 -23.48
CA SER A 65 7.76 -0.30 -24.37
C SER A 65 6.87 0.50 -25.32
N GLN A 66 6.77 0.03 -26.56
CA GLN A 66 5.94 0.64 -27.62
C GLN A 66 4.61 -0.10 -27.85
N GLY A 67 4.43 -1.26 -27.23
CA GLY A 67 3.25 -2.11 -27.39
C GLY A 67 3.42 -3.46 -26.73
N SER A 68 2.38 -4.31 -26.83
CA SER A 68 2.43 -5.69 -26.37
C SER A 68 3.36 -6.53 -27.22
N GLY A 69 3.89 -7.61 -26.63
CA GLY A 69 4.43 -8.77 -27.34
C GLY A 69 3.32 -9.79 -27.61
N GLY A 70 3.60 -11.07 -27.31
CA GLY A 70 2.61 -12.15 -27.38
C GLY A 70 1.57 -12.09 -26.25
N VAL A 71 1.85 -11.39 -25.15
CA VAL A 71 0.95 -11.26 -24.00
C VAL A 71 0.01 -10.07 -24.19
N ILE A 72 -1.28 -10.35 -24.22
CA ILE A 72 -2.33 -9.33 -24.32
C ILE A 72 -2.85 -9.05 -22.91
N PRO A 73 -2.77 -7.80 -22.42
CA PRO A 73 -3.26 -7.45 -21.08
C PRO A 73 -4.75 -7.70 -20.92
N SER A 74 -5.19 -8.06 -19.71
CA SER A 74 -6.60 -8.30 -19.38
C SER A 74 -7.24 -7.15 -18.58
N TYR A 75 -6.51 -6.12 -18.24
CA TYR A 75 -7.03 -4.96 -17.52
C TYR A 75 -8.05 -4.20 -18.38
N GLN A 76 -9.30 -4.07 -17.90
CA GLN A 76 -10.43 -3.60 -18.70
C GLN A 76 -10.34 -2.15 -19.17
N PRO A 77 -9.85 -1.17 -18.37
CA PRO A 77 -9.61 0.17 -18.88
C PRO A 77 -8.51 0.23 -19.96
N GLY A 78 -7.76 -0.86 -20.11
CA GLY A 78 -6.60 -0.93 -21.01
C GLY A 78 -5.31 -0.46 -20.37
N VAL A 79 -4.23 -0.53 -21.13
CA VAL A 79 -2.90 -0.14 -20.67
C VAL A 79 -2.28 0.90 -21.59
N CYS A 80 -1.45 1.77 -20.99
CA CYS A 80 -0.60 2.72 -21.70
C CYS A 80 0.84 2.20 -21.65
N TYR A 81 1.40 1.85 -22.81
CA TYR A 81 2.77 1.35 -22.88
C TYR A 81 3.77 2.49 -22.73
N GLY A 82 4.80 2.26 -21.92
CA GLY A 82 5.82 3.27 -21.64
C GLY A 82 6.93 2.76 -20.75
N ASN A 83 7.41 3.63 -19.88
CA ASN A 83 8.47 3.34 -18.92
C ASN A 83 7.92 3.46 -17.49
N MET A 84 8.02 2.37 -16.71
CA MET A 84 7.59 2.34 -15.31
C MET A 84 8.38 3.30 -14.41
N ALA A 85 9.53 3.80 -14.84
CA ALA A 85 10.27 4.85 -14.14
C ALA A 85 9.45 6.14 -13.94
N GLY A 86 8.40 6.34 -14.73
CA GLY A 86 7.47 7.47 -14.56
C GLY A 86 6.59 7.39 -13.33
N CYS A 87 6.35 6.20 -12.78
CA CYS A 87 5.34 5.94 -11.76
C CYS A 87 5.81 5.11 -10.54
N LEU A 88 7.10 4.83 -10.43
CA LEU A 88 7.70 4.12 -9.30
C LEU A 88 8.97 4.82 -8.83
N PRO A 89 9.30 4.80 -7.52
CA PRO A 89 10.56 5.31 -7.01
C PRO A 89 11.74 4.47 -7.51
N GLU A 90 12.92 5.08 -7.65
CA GLU A 90 14.10 4.43 -8.21
C GLU A 90 14.55 3.19 -7.39
N PHE A 91 14.45 3.25 -6.07
CA PHE A 91 14.80 2.09 -5.24
C PHE A 91 13.88 0.90 -5.50
N VAL A 92 12.58 1.13 -5.77
CA VAL A 92 11.62 0.08 -6.13
C VAL A 92 11.96 -0.49 -7.51
N LEU A 93 12.28 0.36 -8.48
CA LEU A 93 12.69 -0.09 -9.81
C LEU A 93 13.94 -0.96 -9.76
N THR A 94 14.93 -0.56 -8.96
CA THR A 94 16.16 -1.31 -8.74
C THR A 94 15.90 -2.66 -8.10
N ALA A 95 15.10 -2.69 -7.01
CA ALA A 95 14.74 -3.93 -6.34
C ALA A 95 14.01 -4.92 -7.27
N ILE A 96 13.08 -4.42 -8.11
CA ILE A 96 12.37 -5.27 -9.07
C ILE A 96 13.33 -5.79 -10.16
N ARG A 97 14.24 -4.96 -10.69
CA ARG A 97 15.25 -5.39 -11.67
C ARG A 97 16.16 -6.49 -11.14
N GLU A 98 16.54 -6.43 -9.88
CA GLU A 98 17.34 -7.46 -9.22
C GLU A 98 16.54 -8.72 -8.91
N ALA A 99 15.29 -8.57 -8.50
CA ALA A 99 14.42 -9.67 -8.12
C ALA A 99 13.99 -10.56 -9.31
N LEU A 100 13.67 -9.96 -10.46
CA LEU A 100 13.18 -10.70 -11.61
C LEU A 100 14.10 -11.85 -12.06
N PRO A 101 15.44 -11.64 -12.24
CA PRO A 101 16.34 -12.73 -12.55
C PRO A 101 16.50 -13.75 -11.40
N ALA A 102 16.30 -13.32 -10.15
CA ALA A 102 16.32 -14.23 -9.01
C ALA A 102 15.08 -15.14 -8.98
N PHE A 103 13.92 -14.62 -9.36
CA PHE A 103 12.71 -15.42 -9.52
C PHE A 103 12.84 -16.45 -10.64
N GLU A 104 13.41 -16.09 -11.78
CA GLU A 104 13.67 -17.02 -12.89
C GLU A 104 14.50 -18.23 -12.46
N ARG A 105 15.53 -18.02 -11.61
CA ARG A 105 16.35 -19.13 -11.10
C ARG A 105 15.57 -20.12 -10.25
N ARG A 106 14.46 -19.69 -9.62
CA ARG A 106 13.63 -20.54 -8.76
C ARG A 106 12.40 -21.07 -9.48
N ILE A 107 11.89 -20.30 -10.43
CA ILE A 107 10.66 -20.60 -11.18
C ILE A 107 11.00 -20.40 -12.66
N PRO A 108 11.53 -21.42 -13.34
CA PRO A 108 11.89 -21.33 -14.75
C PRO A 108 10.70 -20.87 -15.62
N GLY A 109 10.92 -19.88 -16.46
CA GLY A 109 9.89 -19.24 -17.27
C GLY A 109 9.21 -18.03 -16.62
N PHE A 110 9.57 -17.66 -15.39
CA PHE A 110 9.03 -16.47 -14.74
C PHE A 110 9.47 -15.19 -15.47
N LEU A 111 10.71 -15.16 -15.96
CA LEU A 111 11.29 -14.02 -16.68
C LEU A 111 10.98 -14.10 -18.19
N MET A 112 9.71 -14.27 -18.53
CA MET A 112 9.29 -14.22 -19.92
C MET A 112 9.39 -12.77 -20.45
N GLY A 113 10.18 -12.55 -21.52
CA GLY A 113 10.55 -11.21 -21.98
C GLY A 113 9.36 -10.33 -22.41
N ASP A 114 8.31 -10.93 -22.95
CA ASP A 114 7.09 -10.23 -23.36
C ASP A 114 5.98 -10.23 -22.27
N ALA A 115 6.24 -10.79 -21.08
CA ALA A 115 5.37 -10.57 -19.94
C ALA A 115 5.26 -9.06 -19.63
N LEU A 116 4.12 -8.65 -19.10
CA LEU A 116 3.83 -7.25 -18.82
C LEU A 116 3.90 -6.94 -17.33
N LEU A 117 4.74 -5.99 -16.97
CA LEU A 117 4.61 -5.25 -15.73
C LEU A 117 3.46 -4.26 -15.91
N THR A 118 2.48 -4.32 -15.03
CA THR A 118 1.33 -3.41 -15.04
C THR A 118 1.22 -2.78 -13.66
N GLY A 119 1.22 -1.51 -13.56
CA GLY A 119 1.26 -0.80 -12.28
C GLY A 119 0.32 0.39 -12.22
N VAL A 120 0.25 1.02 -11.10
CA VAL A 120 0.90 0.67 -9.85
C VAL A 120 -0.18 0.30 -8.82
N GLU A 121 0.10 -0.66 -7.96
CA GLU A 121 -0.71 -0.92 -6.78
C GLU A 121 0.07 -0.50 -5.54
N THR A 122 -0.37 0.57 -4.89
CA THR A 122 0.30 1.14 -3.71
C THR A 122 -0.37 0.76 -2.40
N ARG A 123 -1.54 0.09 -2.46
CA ARG A 123 -2.40 -0.17 -1.30
C ARG A 123 -2.43 -1.64 -0.90
N THR A 124 -1.28 -2.29 -0.91
CA THR A 124 -1.14 -3.67 -0.44
C THR A 124 -1.25 -3.77 1.08
N SER A 125 -0.84 -2.71 1.80
CA SER A 125 -0.94 -2.60 3.26
C SER A 125 -1.31 -1.17 3.65
N SER A 126 -1.92 -1.02 4.84
CA SER A 126 -2.17 0.33 5.36
C SER A 126 -0.86 1.06 5.64
N PRO A 127 -0.70 2.29 5.17
CA PRO A 127 0.48 3.11 5.44
C PRO A 127 0.47 3.72 6.84
N VAL A 128 -0.61 3.51 7.59
CA VAL A 128 -0.81 4.00 8.96
C VAL A 128 -1.27 2.88 9.87
N ARG A 129 -0.96 3.00 11.15
CA ARG A 129 -1.52 2.14 12.18
C ARG A 129 -2.25 2.99 13.22
N LEU A 130 -3.51 2.66 13.47
CA LEU A 130 -4.32 3.28 14.52
C LEU A 130 -4.11 2.52 15.82
N PRO A 131 -3.39 3.09 16.82
CA PRO A 131 -3.12 2.38 18.08
C PRO A 131 -4.41 2.02 18.80
N ARG A 132 -4.45 0.79 19.36
CA ARG A 132 -5.54 0.30 20.19
C ARG A 132 -4.97 -0.53 21.34
N ASP A 133 -5.70 -0.63 22.42
CA ASP A 133 -5.38 -1.51 23.54
C ASP A 133 -5.38 -2.98 23.10
N GLU A 134 -4.46 -3.78 23.59
CA GLU A 134 -4.29 -5.17 23.17
C GLU A 134 -5.39 -6.11 23.68
N ILE A 135 -6.08 -5.74 24.77
CA ILE A 135 -7.12 -6.55 25.44
C ILE A 135 -8.49 -6.08 25.01
N THR A 136 -8.79 -4.79 25.17
CA THR A 136 -10.10 -4.21 24.87
C THR A 136 -10.29 -3.91 23.39
N LEU A 137 -9.21 -3.82 22.61
CA LEU A 137 -9.15 -3.42 21.21
C LEU A 137 -9.74 -2.03 20.94
N GLU A 138 -9.98 -1.23 21.99
CA GLU A 138 -10.43 0.14 21.90
C GLU A 138 -9.24 1.10 21.70
N CYS A 139 -9.46 2.18 20.97
CA CYS A 139 -8.44 3.21 20.76
C CYS A 139 -8.23 4.01 22.06
N GLY A 140 -6.98 4.07 22.55
CA GLY A 140 -6.67 4.64 23.86
C GLY A 140 -6.96 6.14 23.99
N ASN A 141 -6.98 6.89 22.89
CA ASN A 141 -7.23 8.34 22.88
C ASN A 141 -8.62 8.72 22.33
N THR A 142 -9.44 7.74 21.94
CA THR A 142 -10.76 7.98 21.35
C THR A 142 -11.73 6.91 21.84
N PRO A 143 -12.37 7.13 22.99
CA PRO A 143 -13.34 6.17 23.53
C PRO A 143 -14.48 5.86 22.56
N GLY A 144 -14.82 4.58 22.43
CA GLY A 144 -15.84 4.09 21.49
C GLY A 144 -15.33 3.84 20.06
N LEU A 145 -14.07 4.13 19.77
CA LEU A 145 -13.44 3.80 18.49
C LEU A 145 -12.67 2.47 18.60
N TYR A 146 -12.98 1.53 17.73
CA TYR A 146 -12.37 0.21 17.66
C TYR A 146 -11.71 -0.01 16.30
N PRO A 147 -10.41 0.35 16.15
CA PRO A 147 -9.70 0.15 14.89
C PRO A 147 -9.58 -1.33 14.54
N ALA A 148 -9.93 -1.72 13.30
CA ALA A 148 -9.96 -3.13 12.89
C ALA A 148 -9.41 -3.33 11.47
N GLY A 149 -8.83 -4.50 11.25
CA GLY A 149 -8.48 -5.02 9.95
C GLY A 149 -7.34 -4.30 9.26
N GLU A 150 -7.33 -4.38 7.94
CA GLU A 150 -6.25 -3.89 7.09
C GLU A 150 -6.13 -2.37 7.15
N GLY A 151 -7.23 -1.63 7.00
CA GLY A 151 -7.21 -0.16 7.01
C GLY A 151 -6.69 0.44 8.30
N ALA A 152 -6.81 -0.28 9.43
CA ALA A 152 -6.27 0.14 10.72
C ALA A 152 -4.83 -0.36 10.99
N GLY A 153 -4.24 -1.11 10.06
CA GLY A 153 -2.87 -1.61 10.17
C GLY A 153 -2.70 -2.89 10.99
N TYR A 154 -3.76 -3.69 11.19
CA TYR A 154 -3.73 -4.93 12.00
C TYR A 154 -3.79 -6.21 11.19
N ALA A 155 -4.02 -6.14 9.90
CA ALA A 155 -4.09 -7.30 9.03
C ALA A 155 -3.61 -6.94 7.62
N GLY A 156 -3.02 -7.90 6.91
CA GLY A 156 -2.54 -7.72 5.53
C GLY A 156 -3.19 -8.68 4.54
N GLY A 157 -4.29 -9.33 4.89
CA GLY A 157 -4.97 -10.27 4.02
C GLY A 157 -6.42 -10.52 4.40
N ILE A 158 -7.20 -11.08 3.48
CA ILE A 158 -8.66 -11.27 3.59
C ILE A 158 -9.03 -12.01 4.87
N LEU A 159 -8.43 -13.18 5.12
CA LEU A 159 -8.75 -13.99 6.30
C LEU A 159 -8.28 -13.35 7.60
N SER A 160 -7.08 -12.77 7.62
CA SER A 160 -6.57 -12.10 8.82
C SER A 160 -7.40 -10.86 9.18
N ALA A 161 -7.86 -10.09 8.18
CA ALA A 161 -8.76 -8.97 8.41
C ALA A 161 -10.14 -9.42 8.94
N ALA A 162 -10.68 -10.52 8.40
CA ALA A 162 -11.93 -11.09 8.89
C ALA A 162 -11.81 -11.57 10.35
N ILE A 163 -10.74 -12.28 10.69
CA ILE A 163 -10.49 -12.75 12.07
C ILE A 163 -10.34 -11.57 13.03
N ASP A 164 -9.61 -10.55 12.65
CA ASP A 164 -9.43 -9.34 13.45
C ASP A 164 -10.77 -8.62 13.67
N GLY A 165 -11.58 -8.51 12.61
CA GLY A 165 -12.92 -7.94 12.68
C GLY A 165 -13.84 -8.69 13.64
N ILE A 166 -13.80 -10.04 13.66
CA ILE A 166 -14.56 -10.86 14.62
C ILE A 166 -14.12 -10.55 16.06
N LYS A 167 -12.82 -10.54 16.33
CA LYS A 167 -12.27 -10.21 17.66
C LYS A 167 -12.71 -8.83 18.14
N VAL A 168 -12.66 -7.85 17.25
CA VAL A 168 -13.10 -6.48 17.55
C VAL A 168 -14.61 -6.45 17.85
N ALA A 169 -15.42 -7.13 17.04
CA ALA A 169 -16.87 -7.21 17.28
C ALA A 169 -17.22 -7.84 18.64
N GLU A 170 -16.47 -8.87 19.06
CA GLU A 170 -16.61 -9.48 20.38
C GLU A 170 -16.31 -8.48 21.50
N GLN A 171 -15.22 -7.69 21.38
CA GLN A 171 -14.89 -6.68 22.38
C GLN A 171 -15.91 -5.54 22.43
N VAL A 172 -16.41 -5.10 21.28
CA VAL A 172 -17.51 -4.12 21.21
C VAL A 172 -18.75 -4.66 21.95
N ALA A 173 -19.14 -5.91 21.71
CA ALA A 173 -20.28 -6.53 22.38
C ALA A 173 -20.09 -6.61 23.91
N LEU A 174 -18.88 -6.94 24.35
CA LEU A 174 -18.53 -6.95 25.78
C LEU A 174 -18.59 -5.54 26.39
N SER A 175 -18.09 -4.54 25.69
CA SER A 175 -18.05 -3.15 26.17
C SER A 175 -19.45 -2.53 26.34
N ILE A 176 -20.43 -2.95 25.55
CA ILE A 176 -21.81 -2.49 25.63
C ILE A 176 -22.50 -3.06 26.90
N ASN A 177 -22.14 -4.29 27.29
CA ASN A 177 -22.76 -5.01 28.40
C ASN A 177 -22.07 -4.78 29.75
N LEU A 178 -20.88 -4.16 29.77
CA LEU A 178 -20.16 -3.82 30.98
C LEU A 178 -20.29 -2.33 31.29
N PRO A 179 -20.43 -1.94 32.60
CA PRO A 179 -20.37 -0.52 32.96
C PRO A 179 -19.01 0.05 32.55
N ARG A 180 -19.01 1.11 31.76
CA ARG A 180 -17.78 1.76 31.32
C ARG A 180 -16.99 2.26 32.55
N PRO A 181 -15.69 1.94 32.68
CA PRO A 181 -14.84 2.62 33.64
C PRO A 181 -14.87 4.12 33.37
N GLN A 182 -15.14 4.94 34.38
CA GLN A 182 -15.02 6.39 34.24
C GLN A 182 -13.54 6.71 34.04
N HIS A 183 -13.13 7.02 32.80
CA HIS A 183 -11.79 7.56 32.55
C HIS A 183 -11.69 8.91 33.27
N PRO A 184 -10.61 9.15 34.03
CA PRO A 184 -10.36 10.47 34.56
C PRO A 184 -10.24 11.45 33.41
N VAL A 185 -11.08 12.48 33.41
CA VAL A 185 -10.94 13.59 32.48
C VAL A 185 -9.58 14.22 32.77
N VAL A 186 -8.62 14.06 31.85
CA VAL A 186 -7.36 14.80 31.91
C VAL A 186 -7.74 16.26 31.64
N PRO A 187 -7.51 17.19 32.60
CA PRO A 187 -7.79 18.60 32.37
C PRO A 187 -6.97 19.07 31.17
N SER A 188 -7.60 19.71 30.21
CA SER A 188 -6.89 20.42 29.15
C SER A 188 -5.93 21.41 29.78
N GLU A 189 -4.61 21.19 29.62
CA GLU A 189 -3.61 22.19 29.99
C GLU A 189 -3.97 23.48 29.24
N SER A 190 -4.25 24.51 30.01
CA SER A 190 -4.46 25.86 29.51
C SER A 190 -3.24 26.31 28.73
N VAL A 191 -3.41 26.53 27.44
CA VAL A 191 -2.41 27.21 26.61
C VAL A 191 -2.12 28.55 27.28
N CYS A 192 -0.94 28.70 27.86
CA CYS A 192 -0.43 29.98 28.30
C CYS A 192 -0.22 30.86 27.06
N ASP A 193 -0.98 31.92 27.00
CA ASP A 193 -0.81 33.03 26.06
C ASP A 193 0.54 33.74 26.37
N PRO A 194 1.47 33.90 25.43
CA PRO A 194 2.66 34.70 25.65
C PRO A 194 2.33 36.17 25.40
N THR A 195 2.34 36.94 26.47
CA THR A 195 2.43 38.42 26.42
C THR A 195 3.84 38.85 26.04
#